data_e9e713b7ab537bbad5322f0f0b98b652
#
_entry.id   e9e713b7ab537bbad5322f0f0b98b652
#
_cell.length_a   1.000
_cell.length_b   1.000
_cell.length_c   1.000
_cell.angle_alpha   90.00
_cell.angle_beta   90.00
_cell.angle_gamma   90.00
#
_symmetry.space_group_name_H-M   'P 1'
#
loop_
_entity.id
_entity.type
_entity.pdbx_description
1 polymer ?
#
loop_
_entity_poly.entity_id
_entity_poly.type
_entity_poly.pdbx_seq_one_letter_code
_entity_poly.pdbx_strand_id
1 'polypeptide(L)'
;MKKFTFGTPEKLVPSYYCNGFKYIETDVKYPASNFTFKKISSGCVIEFPIEDDCHIYGFGLQQKQFDHKGRKLRLDVNADPVSGDGETHAPVPFFVTNKGYGMYFDTARYAEFYCGKQKNTGGKTSVSTGGAAGSEAELYAVRKDSDLIMSVRIPAAAGIDVYVIEGGTVTDIVNQYNMLAGGGPEVPEWSLGLLYRCYYNWDAEQVKKTADYFRKSDIPCDIIGLEPGWHTHAYSCTYKWSDKYPNPDEFVSYLKDRGFQINLWEHGFVHPDAEFHDDIAPYSGDWLVWGGLVPDFAPKEGRKIFADYHREKLVEKGIDGFKLDECDSSDFTGGWSFPLSSQFPSGLEGDQYHSLFGTLYAQALMDALGENKTLSEIPQLGALAAPYPFVLYSDLYDHKDFIRGVVNSGFSGLLWTPEFRQADTKEECIRRMQCIIFSTQCLVNAWYYDGIPWGIFDC
;
A
#
# COMPACT_ATOMS: atom_id res chain seq x y z
N MET A 1 15.90 -18.97 4.54
CA MET A 1 14.53 -18.67 5.03
C MET A 1 13.90 -19.88 5.64
N LYS A 2 13.25 -19.74 6.79
CA LYS A 2 12.55 -20.84 7.48
C LYS A 2 11.21 -20.37 8.05
N LYS A 3 10.17 -21.20 7.86
CA LYS A 3 8.85 -20.95 8.41
C LYS A 3 8.70 -21.65 9.76
N PHE A 4 8.16 -20.92 10.74
CA PHE A 4 7.75 -21.44 12.04
C PHE A 4 6.25 -21.24 12.21
N THR A 5 5.54 -22.33 12.55
CA THR A 5 4.08 -22.32 12.72
C THR A 5 3.74 -22.39 14.21
N PHE A 6 2.88 -21.48 14.67
CA PHE A 6 2.44 -21.39 16.05
C PHE A 6 0.92 -21.40 16.14
N GLY A 7 0.37 -22.22 17.03
CA GLY A 7 -1.07 -22.37 17.17
C GLY A 7 -1.75 -22.94 15.91
N THR A 8 -2.87 -22.36 15.53
CA THR A 8 -3.63 -22.70 14.33
C THR A 8 -3.73 -21.45 13.45
N PRO A 9 -2.81 -21.25 12.49
CA PRO A 9 -2.86 -20.12 11.57
C PRO A 9 -4.14 -20.13 10.73
N GLU A 10 -4.61 -18.95 10.37
CA GLU A 10 -5.73 -18.81 9.45
C GLU A 10 -5.31 -19.22 8.03
N LYS A 11 -6.22 -19.82 7.27
CA LYS A 11 -5.99 -20.10 5.85
C LYS A 11 -6.22 -18.86 4.97
N LEU A 12 -7.00 -17.92 5.49
CA LEU A 12 -7.31 -16.65 4.82
C LEU A 12 -6.28 -15.58 5.23
N VAL A 13 -5.07 -15.66 4.64
CA VAL A 13 -3.92 -14.78 4.92
C VAL A 13 -3.23 -14.39 3.61
N PRO A 14 -2.34 -13.37 3.58
CA PRO A 14 -1.69 -12.91 2.37
C PRO A 14 -1.04 -13.99 1.52
N SER A 15 -0.34 -14.98 2.11
CA SER A 15 0.28 -16.08 1.37
C SER A 15 -0.73 -16.98 0.66
N TYR A 16 -1.93 -17.13 1.17
CA TYR A 16 -3.00 -17.90 0.53
C TYR A 16 -3.52 -17.21 -0.74
N TYR A 17 -3.61 -15.88 -0.73
CA TYR A 17 -4.09 -15.09 -1.87
C TYR A 17 -2.99 -14.67 -2.85
N CYS A 18 -1.71 -14.87 -2.51
CA CYS A 18 -0.60 -14.56 -3.39
C CYS A 18 -0.40 -15.65 -4.45
N ASN A 19 -0.78 -15.36 -5.69
CA ASN A 19 -0.70 -16.34 -6.80
C ASN A 19 0.74 -16.77 -7.12
N GLY A 20 1.73 -15.92 -6.86
CA GLY A 20 3.15 -16.19 -7.08
C GLY A 20 3.87 -16.78 -5.88
N PHE A 21 3.17 -17.07 -4.78
CA PHE A 21 3.78 -17.52 -3.53
C PHE A 21 4.61 -18.79 -3.72
N LYS A 22 5.89 -18.67 -3.39
CA LYS A 22 6.86 -19.77 -3.54
C LYS A 22 7.81 -19.83 -2.35
N TYR A 23 7.49 -20.67 -1.39
CA TYR A 23 8.34 -20.93 -0.24
C TYR A 23 9.38 -22.00 -0.54
N ILE A 24 10.66 -21.67 -0.32
CA ILE A 24 11.79 -22.61 -0.36
C ILE A 24 12.49 -22.56 0.99
N GLU A 25 12.39 -23.66 1.72
CA GLU A 25 13.02 -23.77 3.04
C GLU A 25 14.53 -23.86 2.93
N THR A 26 15.23 -23.06 3.74
CA THR A 26 16.68 -23.16 3.95
C THR A 26 16.97 -23.08 5.46
N ASP A 27 18.10 -23.61 5.88
CA ASP A 27 18.52 -23.47 7.27
C ASP A 27 18.72 -22.01 7.65
N VAL A 28 18.29 -21.67 8.87
CA VAL A 28 18.50 -20.37 9.51
C VAL A 28 19.18 -20.56 10.88
N LYS A 29 20.00 -19.60 11.24
CA LYS A 29 20.70 -19.60 12.53
C LYS A 29 19.79 -19.19 13.68
N TYR A 30 18.75 -18.38 13.37
CA TYR A 30 17.78 -17.94 14.36
C TYR A 30 16.99 -19.13 14.92
N PRO A 31 17.11 -19.47 16.22
CA PRO A 31 16.57 -20.74 16.71
C PRO A 31 15.08 -20.62 17.05
N ALA A 32 14.34 -21.69 16.79
CA ALA A 32 12.92 -21.81 17.18
C ALA A 32 12.68 -21.61 18.69
N SER A 33 13.66 -21.96 19.52
CA SER A 33 13.58 -21.80 20.98
C SER A 33 13.51 -20.34 21.47
N ASN A 34 13.83 -19.38 20.60
CA ASN A 34 13.69 -17.96 20.93
C ASN A 34 12.22 -17.52 20.95
N PHE A 35 11.33 -18.24 20.26
CA PHE A 35 9.93 -17.87 20.21
C PHE A 35 9.14 -18.41 21.40
N THR A 36 8.33 -17.55 22.01
CA THR A 36 7.30 -17.91 22.96
C THR A 36 5.93 -17.57 22.38
N PHE A 37 5.07 -18.56 22.24
CA PHE A 37 3.71 -18.38 21.74
C PHE A 37 2.68 -18.52 22.85
N LYS A 38 1.66 -17.65 22.84
CA LYS A 38 0.53 -17.68 23.79
C LYS A 38 -0.77 -17.40 23.04
N LYS A 39 -1.74 -18.28 23.23
CA LYS A 39 -3.13 -17.99 22.92
C LYS A 39 -3.75 -17.22 24.10
N ILE A 40 -4.39 -16.11 23.81
CA ILE A 40 -5.12 -15.26 24.77
C ILE A 40 -6.57 -15.17 24.38
N SER A 41 -7.47 -14.66 25.25
CA SER A 41 -8.90 -14.54 24.96
C SER A 41 -9.22 -13.67 23.74
N SER A 42 -8.35 -12.69 23.42
CA SER A 42 -8.53 -11.72 22.34
C SER A 42 -7.63 -11.96 21.13
N GLY A 43 -7.08 -13.17 20.96
CA GLY A 43 -6.21 -13.51 19.83
C GLY A 43 -4.97 -14.29 20.24
N CYS A 44 -3.83 -14.04 19.60
CA CYS A 44 -2.56 -14.67 19.97
C CYS A 44 -1.44 -13.63 20.13
N VAL A 45 -0.40 -14.06 20.86
CA VAL A 45 0.82 -13.28 21.07
C VAL A 45 2.03 -14.16 20.81
N ILE A 46 3.00 -13.64 20.06
CA ILE A 46 4.31 -14.24 19.89
C ILE A 46 5.38 -13.27 20.39
N GLU A 47 6.35 -13.79 21.15
CA GLU A 47 7.41 -13.00 21.75
C GLU A 47 8.77 -13.63 21.42
N PHE A 48 9.78 -12.78 21.23
CA PHE A 48 11.16 -13.22 21.00
C PHE A 48 12.15 -12.11 21.39
N PRO A 49 13.38 -12.48 21.80
CA PRO A 49 14.40 -11.50 22.20
C PRO A 49 14.92 -10.74 20.98
N ILE A 50 15.34 -9.50 21.22
CA ILE A 50 16.11 -8.68 20.28
C ILE A 50 17.34 -8.11 20.98
N GLU A 51 18.40 -7.86 20.24
CA GLU A 51 19.66 -7.35 20.75
C GLU A 51 19.56 -5.85 21.11
N ASP A 52 20.35 -5.40 22.09
CA ASP A 52 20.36 -4.00 22.54
C ASP A 52 20.77 -3.00 21.46
N ASP A 53 21.62 -3.40 20.52
CA ASP A 53 22.06 -2.61 19.37
C ASP A 53 21.33 -2.99 18.06
N CYS A 54 20.19 -3.67 18.18
CA CYS A 54 19.32 -3.97 17.05
C CYS A 54 18.57 -2.71 16.61
N HIS A 55 18.56 -2.41 15.33
CA HIS A 55 17.72 -1.44 14.67
C HIS A 55 16.69 -2.16 13.81
N ILE A 56 15.46 -1.63 13.73
CA ILE A 56 14.31 -2.29 13.13
C ILE A 56 13.72 -1.35 12.08
N TYR A 57 13.64 -1.80 10.81
CA TYR A 57 13.17 -1.01 9.68
C TYR A 57 12.06 -1.75 8.92
N GLY A 58 11.24 -1.02 8.16
CA GLY A 58 10.21 -1.59 7.30
C GLY A 58 8.79 -1.32 7.80
N PHE A 59 7.97 -2.35 7.93
CA PHE A 59 6.55 -2.28 8.30
C PHE A 59 5.66 -1.54 7.28
N GLY A 60 6.05 -1.54 6.01
CA GLY A 60 5.30 -0.90 4.93
C GLY A 60 5.61 0.58 4.77
N LEU A 61 4.63 1.36 4.34
CA LEU A 61 4.76 2.79 4.07
C LEU A 61 4.74 3.60 5.37
N GLN A 62 5.82 3.53 6.15
CA GLN A 62 5.98 4.29 7.40
C GLN A 62 6.66 5.63 7.12
N GLN A 63 5.95 6.74 7.33
CA GLN A 63 6.39 8.07 6.93
C GLN A 63 6.95 8.92 8.10
N LYS A 64 6.56 8.62 9.33
CA LYS A 64 6.93 9.46 10.48
C LYS A 64 8.25 9.06 11.13
N GLN A 65 8.64 7.81 11.05
CA GLN A 65 9.86 7.29 11.68
C GLN A 65 10.58 6.33 10.74
N PHE A 66 11.90 6.26 10.90
CA PHE A 66 12.76 5.36 10.13
C PHE A 66 13.13 4.11 10.94
N ASP A 67 13.62 4.29 12.17
CA ASP A 67 13.93 3.20 13.11
C ASP A 67 12.78 3.03 14.09
N HIS A 68 12.26 1.82 14.17
CA HIS A 68 11.10 1.47 15.00
C HIS A 68 11.48 0.88 16.36
N LYS A 69 12.77 0.75 16.67
CA LYS A 69 13.21 0.26 17.98
C LYS A 69 12.60 1.07 19.12
N GLY A 70 12.16 0.38 20.18
CA GLY A 70 11.54 0.99 21.35
C GLY A 70 10.10 1.47 21.15
N ARG A 71 9.54 1.34 19.96
CA ARG A 71 8.19 1.81 19.63
C ARG A 71 7.13 0.71 19.81
N LYS A 72 5.89 1.14 19.96
CA LYS A 72 4.70 0.35 19.67
C LYS A 72 4.17 0.76 18.30
N LEU A 73 3.87 -0.21 17.46
CA LEU A 73 3.20 0.01 16.19
C LEU A 73 1.92 -0.82 16.16
N ARG A 74 0.81 -0.20 15.73
CA ARG A 74 -0.39 -0.90 15.28
C ARG A 74 -0.37 -0.85 13.76
N LEU A 75 -0.08 -1.98 13.13
CA LEU A 75 -0.08 -2.09 11.66
C LEU A 75 -1.51 -2.26 11.19
N ASP A 76 -2.14 -1.16 10.86
CA ASP A 76 -3.51 -1.08 10.40
C ASP A 76 -3.60 -0.11 9.22
N VAL A 77 -4.53 -0.38 8.30
CA VAL A 77 -4.75 0.47 7.14
C VAL A 77 -5.43 1.75 7.58
N ASN A 78 -4.93 2.90 7.14
CA ASN A 78 -5.53 4.20 7.39
C ASN A 78 -5.23 5.15 6.22
N ALA A 79 -6.27 5.65 5.58
CA ALA A 79 -6.18 6.61 4.48
C ALA A 79 -5.64 7.98 4.91
N ASP A 80 -5.84 8.35 6.18
CA ASP A 80 -5.41 9.64 6.74
C ASP A 80 -4.50 9.45 7.97
N PRO A 81 -3.31 8.84 7.82
CA PRO A 81 -2.44 8.53 8.94
C PRO A 81 -1.84 9.80 9.54
N VAL A 82 -2.25 10.15 10.74
CA VAL A 82 -1.75 11.35 11.47
C VAL A 82 -0.72 11.00 12.52
N SER A 83 -0.78 9.80 13.08
CA SER A 83 0.16 9.32 14.10
C SER A 83 1.38 8.66 13.47
N GLY A 84 2.44 8.45 14.24
CA GLY A 84 3.56 7.62 13.81
C GLY A 84 3.50 6.21 14.42
N ASP A 85 2.33 5.73 14.82
CA ASP A 85 2.15 4.55 15.64
C ASP A 85 1.81 3.28 14.82
N GLY A 86 2.11 3.28 13.51
CA GLY A 86 2.02 2.12 12.64
C GLY A 86 0.88 2.15 11.64
N GLU A 87 -0.16 2.96 11.89
CA GLU A 87 -1.25 3.22 10.94
C GLU A 87 -0.69 3.90 9.69
N THR A 88 -1.06 3.38 8.52
CA THR A 88 -0.59 3.91 7.25
C THR A 88 -1.46 3.41 6.09
N HIS A 89 -1.36 4.02 4.91
CA HIS A 89 -2.01 3.53 3.69
C HIS A 89 -1.66 2.07 3.39
N ALA A 90 -0.40 1.67 3.57
CA ALA A 90 0.10 0.35 3.18
C ALA A 90 0.96 -0.28 4.28
N PRO A 91 0.36 -0.75 5.39
CA PRO A 91 1.09 -1.48 6.42
C PRO A 91 1.47 -2.87 5.92
N VAL A 92 2.68 -3.31 6.26
CA VAL A 92 3.19 -4.66 5.94
C VAL A 92 3.76 -5.30 7.20
N PRO A 93 3.28 -6.48 7.63
CA PRO A 93 3.81 -7.18 8.80
C PRO A 93 5.15 -7.88 8.49
N PHE A 94 6.09 -7.12 7.95
CA PHE A 94 7.44 -7.52 7.63
C PHE A 94 8.43 -6.44 8.07
N PHE A 95 9.48 -6.83 8.74
CA PHE A 95 10.57 -5.95 9.12
C PHE A 95 11.93 -6.58 8.82
N VAL A 96 12.92 -5.74 8.70
CA VAL A 96 14.32 -6.11 8.58
C VAL A 96 15.15 -5.48 9.71
N THR A 97 16.28 -6.11 10.03
CA THR A 97 17.17 -5.63 11.07
C THR A 97 18.60 -5.40 10.56
N ASN A 98 19.39 -4.62 11.31
CA ASN A 98 20.83 -4.52 11.09
C ASN A 98 21.60 -5.78 11.60
N LYS A 99 20.90 -6.81 12.11
CA LYS A 99 21.47 -8.04 12.64
C LYS A 99 21.49 -9.19 11.64
N GLY A 100 21.17 -8.93 10.35
CA GLY A 100 21.22 -9.92 9.29
C GLY A 100 20.00 -10.83 9.25
N TYR A 101 18.90 -10.46 9.87
CA TYR A 101 17.62 -11.15 9.74
C TYR A 101 16.45 -10.19 9.57
N GLY A 102 15.38 -10.68 8.96
CA GLY A 102 14.06 -10.08 8.92
C GLY A 102 13.00 -11.12 9.20
N MET A 103 11.79 -10.69 9.53
CA MET A 103 10.66 -11.59 9.82
C MET A 103 9.40 -11.10 9.15
N TYR A 104 8.71 -12.01 8.48
CA TYR A 104 7.38 -11.82 7.91
C TYR A 104 6.36 -12.61 8.73
N PHE A 105 5.29 -11.94 9.13
CA PHE A 105 4.16 -12.52 9.87
C PHE A 105 2.98 -12.64 8.90
N ASP A 106 2.59 -13.87 8.58
CA ASP A 106 1.56 -14.14 7.59
C ASP A 106 0.15 -13.97 8.16
N THR A 107 -0.34 -12.74 8.16
CA THR A 107 -1.67 -12.38 8.64
C THR A 107 -2.29 -11.29 7.78
N ALA A 108 -3.62 -11.36 7.56
CA ALA A 108 -4.42 -10.29 7.01
C ALA A 108 -5.11 -9.44 8.09
N ARG A 109 -5.00 -9.83 9.36
CA ARG A 109 -5.50 -9.03 10.47
C ARG A 109 -4.53 -7.92 10.84
N TYR A 110 -5.01 -6.82 11.40
CA TYR A 110 -4.10 -5.85 11.98
C TYR A 110 -3.25 -6.48 13.09
N ALA A 111 -2.04 -5.99 13.27
CA ALA A 111 -1.10 -6.54 14.23
C ALA A 111 -0.42 -5.44 15.06
N GLU A 112 -0.25 -5.68 16.35
CA GLU A 112 0.45 -4.77 17.25
C GLU A 112 1.87 -5.28 17.53
N PHE A 113 2.87 -4.48 17.17
CA PHE A 113 4.28 -4.77 17.38
C PHE A 113 4.84 -3.89 18.50
N TYR A 114 5.38 -4.50 19.54
CA TYR A 114 6.12 -3.84 20.62
C TYR A 114 7.61 -4.08 20.36
N CYS A 115 8.25 -3.15 19.69
CA CYS A 115 9.60 -3.28 19.15
C CYS A 115 10.67 -3.03 20.21
N GLY A 116 11.03 -4.02 21.02
CA GLY A 116 12.06 -3.89 22.05
C GLY A 116 11.55 -3.25 23.32
N LYS A 117 10.56 -3.86 23.93
CA LYS A 117 10.08 -3.50 25.27
C LYS A 117 10.69 -4.40 26.35
N GLN A 118 10.97 -3.83 27.50
CA GLN A 118 11.41 -4.59 28.64
C GLN A 118 10.28 -5.41 29.26
N LYS A 119 10.53 -6.67 29.53
CA LYS A 119 9.60 -7.57 30.18
C LYS A 119 10.07 -7.94 31.57
N ASN A 120 9.15 -8.04 32.53
CA ASN A 120 9.46 -8.61 33.85
C ASN A 120 9.65 -10.12 33.68
N THR A 121 10.91 -10.56 33.73
CA THR A 121 11.31 -11.97 33.64
C THR A 121 11.44 -12.65 35.01
N GLY A 122 11.03 -11.97 36.11
CA GLY A 122 11.11 -12.49 37.48
C GLY A 122 12.51 -12.41 38.10
N GLY A 123 13.50 -11.94 37.35
CA GLY A 123 14.81 -11.56 37.89
C GLY A 123 14.72 -10.31 38.76
N LYS A 124 15.57 -10.20 39.75
CA LYS A 124 15.76 -8.93 40.47
C LYS A 124 16.28 -7.92 39.42
N THR A 125 15.41 -7.05 38.93
CA THR A 125 15.86 -5.84 38.23
C THR A 125 16.77 -5.12 39.23
N SER A 126 18.06 -5.03 38.95
CA SER A 126 18.98 -4.19 39.67
C SER A 126 18.61 -2.74 39.40
N VAL A 127 17.59 -2.25 40.09
CA VAL A 127 17.43 -0.81 40.22
C VAL A 127 18.67 -0.35 40.95
N SER A 128 19.57 0.32 40.27
CA SER A 128 20.71 0.97 40.90
C SER A 128 20.14 1.95 41.94
N THR A 129 20.21 1.55 43.19
CA THR A 129 19.72 2.34 44.32
C THR A 129 20.72 3.42 44.76
N GLY A 130 21.47 3.98 43.82
CA GLY A 130 22.52 4.97 44.06
C GLY A 130 22.12 6.45 43.93
N GLY A 131 20.86 6.75 43.61
CA GLY A 131 20.36 8.14 43.50
C GLY A 131 18.97 8.28 44.11
N ALA A 132 18.60 9.47 44.54
CA ALA A 132 17.24 9.74 45.02
C ALA A 132 16.24 9.37 43.91
N ALA A 133 15.30 8.50 44.22
CA ALA A 133 14.26 8.05 43.28
C ALA A 133 13.54 9.28 42.66
N GLY A 134 13.59 9.40 41.31
CA GLY A 134 12.98 10.50 40.59
C GLY A 134 13.94 11.62 40.17
N SER A 135 15.26 11.40 40.16
CA SER A 135 16.17 12.37 39.53
C SER A 135 16.03 12.37 38.00
N GLU A 136 16.14 13.56 37.40
CA GLU A 136 16.14 13.77 35.96
C GLU A 136 17.18 12.90 35.24
N ALA A 137 18.33 12.64 35.89
CA ALA A 137 19.39 11.76 35.39
C ALA A 137 18.95 10.28 35.30
N GLU A 138 18.03 9.81 36.12
CA GLU A 138 17.48 8.44 36.02
C GLU A 138 16.48 8.30 34.88
N LEU A 139 15.74 9.35 34.54
CA LEU A 139 14.83 9.40 33.38
C LEU A 139 15.58 9.25 32.05
N TYR A 140 16.80 9.78 31.97
CA TYR A 140 17.65 9.76 30.78
C TYR A 140 18.80 8.73 30.85
N ALA A 141 18.91 7.99 31.94
CA ALA A 141 19.93 6.93 32.06
C ALA A 141 19.62 5.81 31.04
N VAL A 142 20.55 5.58 30.14
CA VAL A 142 20.50 4.41 29.24
C VAL A 142 20.66 3.17 30.10
N ARG A 143 19.56 2.46 30.38
CA ARG A 143 19.57 1.20 31.12
C ARG A 143 20.26 0.15 30.24
N LYS A 144 21.38 -0.39 30.75
CA LYS A 144 22.08 -1.54 30.15
C LYS A 144 21.42 -2.84 30.63
N ASP A 145 20.19 -3.12 30.28
CA ASP A 145 19.55 -4.38 30.61
C ASP A 145 19.07 -5.07 29.32
N SER A 146 19.67 -6.20 29.09
CA SER A 146 19.69 -7.07 27.94
C SER A 146 18.40 -7.87 27.70
N ASP A 147 17.26 -7.49 28.25
CA ASP A 147 16.01 -8.26 28.13
C ASP A 147 14.95 -7.52 27.25
N LEU A 148 15.42 -7.00 26.12
CA LEU A 148 14.50 -6.42 25.14
C LEU A 148 13.75 -7.51 24.38
N ILE A 149 12.44 -7.39 24.35
CA ILE A 149 11.54 -8.35 23.70
C ILE A 149 10.78 -7.65 22.57
N MET A 150 10.78 -8.28 21.40
CA MET A 150 9.74 -8.05 20.41
C MET A 150 8.51 -8.83 20.86
N SER A 151 7.37 -8.17 20.99
CA SER A 151 6.09 -8.81 21.27
C SER A 151 5.10 -8.44 20.16
N VAL A 152 4.54 -9.45 19.51
CA VAL A 152 3.59 -9.27 18.40
C VAL A 152 2.25 -9.84 18.84
N ARG A 153 1.22 -8.99 18.90
CA ARG A 153 -0.15 -9.38 19.18
C ARG A 153 -0.98 -9.33 17.91
N ILE A 154 -1.72 -10.39 17.64
CA ILE A 154 -2.65 -10.47 16.50
C ILE A 154 -4.04 -10.75 17.07
N PRO A 155 -4.94 -9.74 17.04
CA PRO A 155 -6.31 -9.89 17.54
C PRO A 155 -7.07 -10.94 16.74
N ALA A 156 -8.01 -11.61 17.42
CA ALA A 156 -8.88 -12.66 16.89
C ALA A 156 -8.19 -13.90 16.29
N ALA A 157 -6.87 -13.86 16.02
CA ALA A 157 -6.14 -14.99 15.44
C ALA A 157 -5.93 -16.12 16.46
N ALA A 158 -6.01 -17.38 16.00
CA ALA A 158 -5.75 -18.57 16.82
C ALA A 158 -4.30 -19.08 16.67
N GLY A 159 -3.53 -18.52 15.75
CA GLY A 159 -2.15 -18.88 15.47
C GLY A 159 -1.57 -17.99 14.38
N ILE A 160 -0.30 -18.24 14.04
CA ILE A 160 0.46 -17.46 13.06
C ILE A 160 1.58 -18.29 12.44
N ASP A 161 1.81 -18.11 11.16
CA ASP A 161 3.04 -18.50 10.47
C ASP A 161 4.03 -17.32 10.46
N VAL A 162 5.27 -17.58 10.89
CA VAL A 162 6.36 -16.60 10.89
C VAL A 162 7.47 -17.09 9.98
N TYR A 163 7.85 -16.29 8.99
CA TYR A 163 8.96 -16.59 8.10
C TYR A 163 10.19 -15.80 8.56
N VAL A 164 11.20 -16.50 9.03
CA VAL A 164 12.50 -15.93 9.37
C VAL A 164 13.38 -15.97 8.13
N ILE A 165 13.88 -14.81 7.74
CA ILE A 165 14.70 -14.62 6.55
C ILE A 165 16.06 -14.09 6.99
N GLU A 166 17.14 -14.80 6.66
CA GLU A 166 18.51 -14.38 6.94
C GLU A 166 19.25 -14.01 5.66
N GLY A 167 20.07 -12.98 5.72
CA GLY A 167 20.90 -12.51 4.61
C GLY A 167 22.16 -11.78 5.07
N GLY A 168 23.13 -11.65 4.18
CA GLY A 168 24.37 -10.91 4.45
C GLY A 168 24.17 -9.41 4.53
N THR A 169 23.13 -8.90 3.84
CA THR A 169 22.75 -7.49 3.81
C THR A 169 21.22 -7.36 3.97
N VAL A 170 20.76 -6.15 4.28
CA VAL A 170 19.32 -5.83 4.28
C VAL A 170 18.72 -6.07 2.89
N THR A 171 19.43 -5.74 1.83
CA THR A 171 18.98 -5.97 0.45
C THR A 171 18.79 -7.47 0.16
N ASP A 172 19.67 -8.34 0.64
CA ASP A 172 19.49 -9.79 0.48
C ASP A 172 18.22 -10.29 1.15
N ILE A 173 17.89 -9.75 2.33
CA ILE A 173 16.70 -10.12 3.09
C ILE A 173 15.43 -9.66 2.35
N VAL A 174 15.41 -8.41 1.89
CA VAL A 174 14.28 -7.85 1.13
C VAL A 174 14.09 -8.60 -0.19
N ASN A 175 15.19 -8.93 -0.91
CA ASN A 175 15.11 -9.72 -2.13
C ASN A 175 14.50 -11.11 -1.88
N GLN A 176 14.91 -11.79 -0.81
CA GLN A 176 14.32 -13.08 -0.45
C GLN A 176 12.82 -12.97 -0.10
N TYR A 177 12.42 -11.87 0.58
CA TYR A 177 11.02 -11.60 0.85
C TYR A 177 10.24 -11.36 -0.46
N ASN A 178 10.76 -10.57 -1.37
CA ASN A 178 10.13 -10.33 -2.68
C ASN A 178 10.03 -11.62 -3.50
N MET A 179 11.06 -12.46 -3.48
CA MET A 179 11.05 -13.77 -4.15
C MET A 179 10.04 -14.75 -3.54
N LEU A 180 9.70 -14.60 -2.27
CA LEU A 180 8.61 -15.37 -1.65
C LEU A 180 7.26 -15.11 -2.34
N ALA A 181 7.05 -13.89 -2.82
CA ALA A 181 5.87 -13.49 -3.58
C ALA A 181 5.95 -13.83 -5.09
N GLY A 182 7.11 -14.23 -5.59
CA GLY A 182 7.34 -14.50 -7.01
C GLY A 182 8.25 -13.49 -7.71
N GLY A 183 8.76 -12.48 -6.99
CA GLY A 183 9.62 -11.42 -7.52
C GLY A 183 8.85 -10.20 -8.02
N GLY A 184 9.56 -9.23 -8.58
CA GLY A 184 8.97 -8.00 -9.12
C GLY A 184 8.42 -8.18 -10.55
N PRO A 185 7.51 -7.31 -11.00
CA PRO A 185 6.97 -7.33 -12.35
C PRO A 185 7.94 -6.74 -13.36
N GLU A 186 7.75 -7.08 -14.63
CA GLU A 186 8.32 -6.30 -15.73
C GLU A 186 7.38 -5.15 -16.08
N VAL A 187 7.85 -3.92 -15.94
CA VAL A 187 7.09 -2.73 -16.28
C VAL A 187 7.55 -2.14 -17.61
N PRO A 188 6.69 -1.50 -18.42
CA PRO A 188 7.09 -0.86 -19.65
C PRO A 188 7.85 0.43 -19.36
N GLU A 189 8.79 0.79 -20.25
CA GLU A 189 9.65 1.98 -20.07
C GLU A 189 8.85 3.28 -19.91
N TRP A 190 7.80 3.46 -20.72
CA TRP A 190 6.94 4.64 -20.64
C TRP A 190 6.30 4.86 -19.26
N SER A 191 6.09 3.79 -18.50
CA SER A 191 5.44 3.87 -17.18
C SER A 191 6.35 4.44 -16.07
N LEU A 192 7.65 4.52 -16.35
CA LEU A 192 8.65 5.13 -15.47
C LEU A 192 8.83 6.63 -15.75
N GLY A 193 8.13 7.17 -16.74
CA GLY A 193 8.17 8.56 -17.15
C GLY A 193 7.25 9.48 -16.35
N LEU A 194 6.91 10.63 -16.96
CA LEU A 194 6.01 11.60 -16.35
C LEU A 194 4.55 11.18 -16.56
N LEU A 195 3.84 10.97 -15.46
CA LEU A 195 2.39 10.91 -15.40
C LEU A 195 1.84 12.26 -14.94
N TYR A 196 1.00 12.86 -15.77
CA TYR A 196 0.28 14.09 -15.46
C TYR A 196 -1.21 13.81 -15.28
N ARG A 197 -1.72 13.98 -14.07
CA ARG A 197 -3.14 13.83 -13.76
C ARG A 197 -3.84 15.18 -13.91
N CYS A 198 -4.83 15.20 -14.82
CA CYS A 198 -5.54 16.39 -15.19
C CYS A 198 -6.53 16.87 -14.13
N TYR A 199 -6.90 18.14 -14.17
CA TYR A 199 -7.93 18.71 -13.31
C TYR A 199 -9.24 17.92 -13.44
N TYR A 200 -9.85 17.55 -12.32
CA TYR A 200 -11.01 16.65 -12.26
C TYR A 200 -12.22 17.13 -13.07
N ASN A 201 -12.33 18.44 -13.31
CA ASN A 201 -13.48 19.01 -14.00
C ASN A 201 -13.25 19.31 -15.48
N TRP A 202 -12.06 19.00 -16.04
CA TRP A 202 -11.81 19.20 -17.47
C TRP A 202 -12.61 18.24 -18.33
N ASP A 203 -12.98 18.75 -19.52
CA ASP A 203 -13.55 17.97 -20.61
C ASP A 203 -12.47 17.48 -21.59
N ALA A 204 -12.88 16.71 -22.59
CA ALA A 204 -12.00 16.15 -23.61
C ALA A 204 -11.15 17.22 -24.32
N GLU A 205 -11.73 18.40 -24.62
CA GLU A 205 -11.03 19.46 -25.34
C GLU A 205 -9.95 20.14 -24.47
N GLN A 206 -10.20 20.27 -23.16
CA GLN A 206 -9.23 20.83 -22.23
C GLN A 206 -8.05 19.86 -22.03
N VAL A 207 -8.32 18.56 -21.94
CA VAL A 207 -7.28 17.53 -21.86
C VAL A 207 -6.45 17.48 -23.15
N LYS A 208 -7.08 17.52 -24.34
CA LYS A 208 -6.39 17.59 -25.64
C LYS A 208 -5.47 18.81 -25.75
N LYS A 209 -5.91 19.99 -25.28
CA LYS A 209 -5.07 21.21 -25.22
C LYS A 209 -3.84 21.03 -24.34
N THR A 210 -4.00 20.37 -23.21
CA THR A 210 -2.88 20.10 -22.28
C THR A 210 -1.89 19.10 -22.89
N ALA A 211 -2.38 18.05 -23.55
CA ALA A 211 -1.54 17.11 -24.29
C ALA A 211 -0.74 17.84 -25.41
N ASP A 212 -1.39 18.71 -26.18
CA ASP A 212 -0.72 19.55 -27.19
C ASP A 212 0.32 20.49 -26.57
N TYR A 213 0.04 21.06 -25.39
CA TYR A 213 0.98 21.90 -24.67
C TYR A 213 2.26 21.13 -24.34
N PHE A 214 2.17 19.92 -23.82
CA PHE A 214 3.35 19.10 -23.51
C PHE A 214 4.21 18.86 -24.76
N ARG A 215 3.62 18.51 -25.88
CA ARG A 215 4.35 18.27 -27.14
C ARG A 215 4.97 19.55 -27.72
N LYS A 216 4.23 20.68 -27.70
CA LYS A 216 4.72 21.98 -28.18
C LYS A 216 5.84 22.57 -27.33
N SER A 217 5.80 22.29 -26.02
CA SER A 217 6.78 22.80 -25.04
C SER A 217 7.99 21.87 -24.87
N ASP A 218 8.04 20.77 -25.62
CA ASP A 218 9.09 19.73 -25.52
C ASP A 218 9.25 19.18 -24.08
N ILE A 219 8.13 19.07 -23.37
CA ILE A 219 8.10 18.49 -22.03
C ILE A 219 7.84 16.98 -22.17
N PRO A 220 8.73 16.12 -21.70
CA PRO A 220 8.57 14.68 -21.80
C PRO A 220 7.48 14.19 -20.82
N CYS A 221 6.25 14.08 -21.32
CA CYS A 221 5.12 13.50 -20.59
C CYS A 221 4.67 12.25 -21.33
N ASP A 222 4.64 11.13 -20.65
CA ASP A 222 4.34 9.83 -21.23
C ASP A 222 2.88 9.43 -21.00
N ILE A 223 2.31 9.85 -19.86
CA ILE A 223 0.99 9.38 -19.42
C ILE A 223 0.10 10.58 -19.08
N ILE A 224 -1.12 10.56 -19.64
CA ILE A 224 -2.21 11.46 -19.24
C ILE A 224 -3.16 10.70 -18.33
N GLY A 225 -3.33 11.19 -17.10
CA GLY A 225 -4.28 10.67 -16.11
C GLY A 225 -5.57 11.46 -16.09
N LEU A 226 -6.71 10.77 -16.10
CA LEU A 226 -8.03 11.37 -15.88
C LEU A 226 -8.47 11.12 -14.44
N GLU A 227 -9.02 12.14 -13.84
CA GLU A 227 -9.54 12.14 -12.47
C GLU A 227 -11.06 11.85 -12.43
N PRO A 228 -11.76 11.78 -11.29
CA PRO A 228 -13.15 11.30 -11.15
C PRO A 228 -14.15 11.80 -12.19
N GLY A 229 -13.95 12.97 -12.75
CA GLY A 229 -14.86 13.61 -13.72
C GLY A 229 -15.06 12.89 -15.06
N TRP A 230 -14.30 11.85 -15.35
CA TRP A 230 -14.54 11.04 -16.53
C TRP A 230 -15.75 10.10 -16.36
N HIS A 231 -16.13 9.75 -15.12
CA HIS A 231 -17.30 8.95 -14.80
C HIS A 231 -18.62 9.73 -14.93
N THR A 232 -19.70 9.05 -15.26
CA THR A 232 -21.06 9.59 -15.09
C THR A 232 -21.42 9.77 -13.62
N HIS A 233 -20.90 8.90 -12.73
CA HIS A 233 -20.98 9.02 -11.27
C HIS A 233 -19.74 8.41 -10.65
N ALA A 234 -19.04 9.15 -9.77
CA ALA A 234 -17.72 8.78 -9.26
C ALA A 234 -17.73 8.17 -7.86
N TYR A 235 -18.62 8.58 -6.97
CA TYR A 235 -18.72 8.10 -5.59
C TYR A 235 -20.12 7.54 -5.30
N SER A 236 -20.38 6.24 -5.53
CA SER A 236 -19.56 5.14 -6.08
C SER A 236 -19.39 5.18 -7.60
N CYS A 237 -18.53 4.29 -8.17
CA CYS A 237 -18.17 4.37 -9.59
C CYS A 237 -19.16 3.66 -10.51
N THR A 238 -19.52 4.33 -11.62
CA THR A 238 -20.30 3.74 -12.72
C THR A 238 -19.42 3.11 -13.81
N TYR A 239 -18.15 3.48 -13.91
CA TYR A 239 -17.18 3.07 -14.94
C TYR A 239 -17.65 3.40 -16.37
N LYS A 240 -18.48 4.44 -16.51
CA LYS A 240 -19.04 4.93 -17.78
C LYS A 240 -18.54 6.33 -18.07
N TRP A 241 -18.17 6.58 -19.31
CA TRP A 241 -17.75 7.90 -19.76
C TRP A 241 -18.88 8.94 -19.60
N SER A 242 -18.54 10.08 -19.00
CA SER A 242 -19.48 11.19 -18.80
C SER A 242 -19.67 12.03 -20.08
N ASP A 243 -20.66 12.93 -20.06
CA ASP A 243 -20.93 13.86 -21.16
C ASP A 243 -19.75 14.82 -21.46
N LYS A 244 -18.76 14.91 -20.57
CA LYS A 244 -17.51 15.65 -20.82
C LYS A 244 -16.63 14.98 -21.88
N TYR A 245 -16.84 13.69 -22.15
CA TYR A 245 -16.12 12.88 -23.12
C TYR A 245 -17.12 12.21 -24.09
N PRO A 246 -17.82 12.99 -24.94
CA PRO A 246 -18.94 12.50 -25.74
C PRO A 246 -18.54 11.46 -26.81
N ASN A 247 -17.27 11.48 -27.23
CA ASN A 247 -16.70 10.54 -28.21
C ASN A 247 -15.42 9.92 -27.63
N PRO A 248 -15.50 8.98 -26.68
CA PRO A 248 -14.33 8.47 -25.98
C PRO A 248 -13.33 7.76 -26.91
N ASP A 249 -13.77 7.01 -27.92
CA ASP A 249 -12.86 6.35 -28.87
C ASP A 249 -12.04 7.36 -29.68
N GLU A 250 -12.63 8.49 -30.10
CA GLU A 250 -11.91 9.57 -30.77
C GLU A 250 -10.93 10.27 -29.82
N PHE A 251 -11.35 10.52 -28.60
CA PHE A 251 -10.51 11.14 -27.57
C PHE A 251 -9.28 10.27 -27.26
N VAL A 252 -9.47 8.97 -27.08
CA VAL A 252 -8.39 8.01 -26.83
C VAL A 252 -7.43 7.99 -28.03
N SER A 253 -7.94 7.86 -29.26
CA SER A 253 -7.12 7.89 -30.48
C SER A 253 -6.31 9.18 -30.60
N TYR A 254 -6.92 10.33 -30.28
CA TYR A 254 -6.23 11.63 -30.31
C TYR A 254 -4.97 11.67 -29.41
N LEU A 255 -5.05 11.12 -28.19
CA LEU A 255 -3.94 11.05 -27.27
C LEU A 255 -2.89 10.01 -27.71
N LYS A 256 -3.35 8.83 -28.20
CA LYS A 256 -2.48 7.76 -28.71
C LYS A 256 -1.64 8.22 -29.91
N ASP A 257 -2.24 8.93 -30.86
CA ASP A 257 -1.57 9.48 -32.05
C ASP A 257 -0.44 10.46 -31.67
N ARG A 258 -0.49 11.01 -30.47
CA ARG A 258 0.53 11.90 -29.89
C ARG A 258 1.53 11.17 -28.99
N GLY A 259 1.44 9.85 -28.90
CA GLY A 259 2.34 9.01 -28.12
C GLY A 259 2.08 9.07 -26.60
N PHE A 260 0.86 9.41 -26.17
CA PHE A 260 0.49 9.32 -24.76
C PHE A 260 -0.12 7.97 -24.42
N GLN A 261 0.18 7.47 -23.23
CA GLN A 261 -0.60 6.43 -22.58
C GLN A 261 -1.70 7.08 -21.72
N ILE A 262 -2.76 6.32 -21.42
CA ILE A 262 -3.94 6.85 -20.74
C ILE A 262 -4.18 6.06 -19.46
N ASN A 263 -4.33 6.78 -18.37
CA ASN A 263 -4.57 6.24 -17.04
C ASN A 263 -5.88 6.81 -16.48
N LEU A 264 -6.77 5.96 -15.98
CA LEU A 264 -8.07 6.36 -15.45
C LEU A 264 -8.12 6.21 -13.95
N TRP A 265 -8.62 7.24 -13.26
CA TRP A 265 -8.96 7.15 -11.85
C TRP A 265 -10.26 6.34 -11.66
N GLU A 266 -10.27 5.48 -10.68
CA GLU A 266 -11.47 4.78 -10.23
C GLU A 266 -11.27 4.25 -8.80
N HIS A 267 -12.34 3.74 -8.20
CA HIS A 267 -12.27 2.92 -6.98
C HIS A 267 -13.20 1.70 -7.08
N GLY A 268 -13.00 0.73 -6.19
CA GLY A 268 -13.66 -0.58 -6.27
C GLY A 268 -15.12 -0.63 -5.82
N PHE A 269 -15.75 0.49 -5.42
CA PHE A 269 -17.15 0.48 -4.95
C PHE A 269 -18.10 0.70 -6.13
N VAL A 270 -18.93 -0.32 -6.42
CA VAL A 270 -19.73 -0.41 -7.66
C VAL A 270 -21.09 0.26 -7.48
N HIS A 271 -21.34 1.32 -8.26
CA HIS A 271 -22.60 2.07 -8.24
C HIS A 271 -23.78 1.22 -8.77
N PRO A 272 -25.03 1.43 -8.29
CA PRO A 272 -26.22 0.73 -8.81
C PRO A 272 -26.43 0.86 -10.32
N ASP A 273 -25.98 1.96 -10.93
CA ASP A 273 -26.08 2.18 -12.39
C ASP A 273 -24.91 1.60 -13.18
N ALA A 274 -23.94 0.92 -12.57
CA ALA A 274 -22.90 0.20 -13.31
C ALA A 274 -23.51 -0.98 -14.08
N GLU A 275 -23.06 -1.23 -15.33
CA GLU A 275 -23.67 -2.24 -16.21
C GLU A 275 -23.59 -3.66 -15.65
N PHE A 276 -22.60 -3.95 -14.81
CA PHE A 276 -22.37 -5.26 -14.20
C PHE A 276 -22.78 -5.33 -12.70
N HIS A 277 -23.52 -4.32 -12.20
CA HIS A 277 -23.92 -4.24 -10.79
C HIS A 277 -24.64 -5.50 -10.30
N ASP A 278 -25.65 -5.94 -11.02
CA ASP A 278 -26.48 -7.09 -10.62
C ASP A 278 -25.71 -8.42 -10.70
N ASP A 279 -24.75 -8.51 -11.64
CA ASP A 279 -23.90 -9.69 -11.77
C ASP A 279 -22.89 -9.81 -10.64
N ILE A 280 -22.33 -8.68 -10.15
CA ILE A 280 -21.32 -8.67 -9.08
C ILE A 280 -21.94 -8.65 -7.67
N ALA A 281 -23.21 -8.29 -7.54
CA ALA A 281 -23.89 -8.20 -6.26
C ALA A 281 -23.82 -9.49 -5.41
N PRO A 282 -23.98 -10.71 -5.97
CA PRO A 282 -23.80 -11.96 -5.22
C PRO A 282 -22.38 -12.21 -4.71
N TYR A 283 -21.39 -11.51 -5.28
CA TYR A 283 -19.96 -11.58 -4.95
C TYR A 283 -19.50 -10.30 -4.23
N SER A 284 -20.36 -9.68 -3.45
CA SER A 284 -20.04 -8.45 -2.71
C SER A 284 -20.30 -8.64 -1.22
N GLY A 285 -19.62 -7.84 -0.39
CA GLY A 285 -19.83 -7.80 1.04
C GLY A 285 -21.22 -7.29 1.43
N ASP A 286 -21.57 -7.46 2.68
CA ASP A 286 -22.90 -7.15 3.25
C ASP A 286 -23.11 -5.66 3.60
N TRP A 287 -22.10 -4.81 3.35
CA TRP A 287 -22.16 -3.35 3.56
C TRP A 287 -21.94 -2.58 2.27
N LEU A 288 -22.51 -1.37 2.22
CA LEU A 288 -22.34 -0.44 1.10
C LEU A 288 -21.44 0.73 1.50
N VAL A 289 -20.64 1.22 0.53
CA VAL A 289 -19.87 2.45 0.65
C VAL A 289 -20.34 3.42 -0.42
N TRP A 290 -20.73 4.63 -0.03
CA TRP A 290 -21.40 5.62 -0.92
C TRP A 290 -22.59 5.04 -1.71
N GLY A 291 -23.34 4.13 -1.09
CA GLY A 291 -24.45 3.43 -1.73
C GLY A 291 -24.04 2.39 -2.78
N GLY A 292 -22.73 2.19 -2.98
CA GLY A 292 -22.17 1.19 -3.89
C GLY A 292 -21.81 -0.12 -3.19
N LEU A 293 -21.85 -1.20 -3.94
CA LEU A 293 -21.38 -2.52 -3.50
C LEU A 293 -19.88 -2.49 -3.22
N VAL A 294 -19.45 -3.29 -2.25
CA VAL A 294 -18.03 -3.59 -1.99
C VAL A 294 -17.73 -4.99 -2.52
N PRO A 295 -17.18 -5.14 -3.73
CA PRO A 295 -16.93 -6.45 -4.32
C PRO A 295 -15.91 -7.25 -3.52
N ASP A 296 -16.16 -8.55 -3.42
CA ASP A 296 -15.19 -9.53 -2.93
C ASP A 296 -14.32 -10.01 -4.12
N PHE A 297 -13.13 -9.48 -4.22
CA PHE A 297 -12.18 -9.85 -5.27
C PHE A 297 -11.37 -11.12 -4.96
N ALA A 298 -11.57 -11.75 -3.81
CA ALA A 298 -10.89 -12.99 -3.47
C ALA A 298 -11.39 -14.20 -4.29
N PRO A 299 -12.71 -14.42 -4.50
CA PRO A 299 -13.19 -15.44 -5.43
C PRO A 299 -12.91 -15.04 -6.89
N LYS A 300 -12.51 -16.03 -7.70
CA LYS A 300 -12.25 -15.79 -9.14
C LYS A 300 -13.48 -15.32 -9.91
N GLU A 301 -14.64 -15.79 -9.52
CA GLU A 301 -15.92 -15.48 -10.17
C GLU A 301 -16.26 -13.98 -10.07
N GLY A 302 -16.23 -13.42 -8.87
CA GLY A 302 -16.46 -11.99 -8.64
C GLY A 302 -15.40 -11.13 -9.34
N ARG A 303 -14.13 -11.52 -9.20
CA ARG A 303 -13.02 -10.85 -9.87
C ARG A 303 -13.15 -10.86 -11.39
N LYS A 304 -13.59 -12.00 -11.98
CA LYS A 304 -13.79 -12.13 -13.42
C LYS A 304 -14.85 -11.18 -13.97
N ILE A 305 -15.98 -11.00 -13.28
CA ILE A 305 -17.05 -10.08 -13.69
C ILE A 305 -16.49 -8.66 -13.84
N PHE A 306 -15.78 -8.19 -12.83
CA PHE A 306 -15.14 -6.87 -12.82
C PHE A 306 -14.09 -6.75 -13.92
N ALA A 307 -13.20 -7.75 -14.03
CA ALA A 307 -12.12 -7.77 -15.01
C ALA A 307 -12.62 -7.82 -16.46
N ASP A 308 -13.64 -8.61 -16.76
CA ASP A 308 -14.19 -8.73 -18.12
C ASP A 308 -14.81 -7.40 -18.58
N TYR A 309 -15.54 -6.70 -17.69
CA TYR A 309 -16.08 -5.37 -18.02
C TYR A 309 -14.96 -4.37 -18.33
N HIS A 310 -13.95 -4.29 -17.47
CA HIS A 310 -12.83 -3.36 -17.64
C HIS A 310 -12.02 -3.69 -18.91
N ARG A 311 -11.83 -4.96 -19.21
CA ARG A 311 -11.15 -5.41 -20.42
C ARG A 311 -11.92 -4.91 -21.66
N GLU A 312 -13.20 -5.25 -21.75
CA GLU A 312 -14.02 -4.97 -22.93
C GLU A 312 -14.24 -3.45 -23.15
N LYS A 313 -14.57 -2.74 -22.06
CA LYS A 313 -15.01 -1.33 -22.15
C LYS A 313 -13.89 -0.31 -22.08
N LEU A 314 -12.73 -0.69 -21.50
CA LEU A 314 -11.64 0.25 -21.23
C LEU A 314 -10.32 -0.21 -21.85
N VAL A 315 -9.79 -1.37 -21.48
CA VAL A 315 -8.46 -1.82 -21.91
C VAL A 315 -8.41 -2.06 -23.43
N GLU A 316 -9.38 -2.77 -24.02
CA GLU A 316 -9.47 -3.01 -25.45
C GLU A 316 -9.79 -1.72 -26.26
N LYS A 317 -10.20 -0.66 -25.55
CA LYS A 317 -10.42 0.67 -26.12
C LYS A 317 -9.18 1.57 -26.04
N GLY A 318 -8.08 1.10 -25.48
CA GLY A 318 -6.79 1.78 -25.45
C GLY A 318 -6.43 2.44 -24.13
N ILE A 319 -7.07 2.06 -23.03
CA ILE A 319 -6.64 2.46 -21.68
C ILE A 319 -5.49 1.57 -21.24
N ASP A 320 -4.40 2.19 -20.74
CA ASP A 320 -3.14 1.51 -20.44
C ASP A 320 -2.88 1.29 -18.95
N GLY A 321 -3.62 2.00 -18.09
CA GLY A 321 -3.43 1.91 -16.65
C GLY A 321 -4.54 2.58 -15.87
N PHE A 322 -4.44 2.44 -14.55
CA PHE A 322 -5.48 2.92 -13.63
C PHE A 322 -4.84 3.55 -12.39
N LYS A 323 -5.47 4.58 -11.85
CA LYS A 323 -5.31 5.00 -10.48
C LYS A 323 -6.45 4.39 -9.68
N LEU A 324 -6.13 3.34 -8.92
CA LEU A 324 -7.07 2.69 -8.01
C LEU A 324 -7.09 3.48 -6.71
N ASP A 325 -8.22 4.05 -6.36
CA ASP A 325 -8.34 4.89 -5.18
C ASP A 325 -9.23 4.25 -4.11
N GLU A 326 -9.32 4.88 -2.93
CA GLU A 326 -10.27 4.58 -1.85
C GLU A 326 -10.26 3.12 -1.34
N CYS A 327 -9.22 2.34 -1.65
CA CYS A 327 -9.09 0.96 -1.16
C CYS A 327 -8.31 0.86 0.16
N ASP A 328 -7.88 1.98 0.72
CA ASP A 328 -7.17 2.14 1.98
C ASP A 328 -8.07 2.61 3.13
N SER A 329 -9.38 2.45 3.00
CA SER A 329 -10.34 2.71 4.06
C SER A 329 -10.22 1.69 5.20
N SER A 330 -10.58 2.09 6.41
CA SER A 330 -10.67 1.24 7.60
C SER A 330 -11.63 1.84 8.63
N ASP A 331 -11.65 1.31 9.86
CA ASP A 331 -12.42 1.88 10.97
C ASP A 331 -11.90 3.27 11.44
N PHE A 332 -10.70 3.68 11.01
CA PHE A 332 -10.21 5.05 11.18
C PHE A 332 -10.82 6.04 10.19
N THR A 333 -11.35 5.55 9.08
CA THR A 333 -11.88 6.39 8.00
C THR A 333 -13.33 6.76 8.28
N GLY A 334 -13.58 8.02 8.57
CA GLY A 334 -14.94 8.51 8.84
C GLY A 334 -15.75 8.67 7.55
N GLY A 335 -16.83 7.89 7.40
CA GLY A 335 -17.87 8.15 6.39
C GLY A 335 -17.77 7.37 5.08
N TRP A 336 -16.68 6.68 4.79
CA TRP A 336 -16.53 5.90 3.55
C TRP A 336 -15.75 4.59 3.76
N SER A 337 -16.23 3.77 4.67
CA SER A 337 -15.64 2.48 5.01
C SER A 337 -16.72 1.46 5.30
N PHE A 338 -16.34 0.20 5.36
CA PHE A 338 -17.18 -0.88 5.86
C PHE A 338 -16.64 -1.34 7.22
N PRO A 339 -17.52 -1.83 8.14
CA PRO A 339 -17.11 -2.25 9.48
C PRO A 339 -16.15 -3.44 9.47
N LEU A 340 -15.34 -3.57 10.53
CA LEU A 340 -14.48 -4.76 10.74
C LEU A 340 -15.28 -6.07 10.79
N SER A 341 -16.58 -5.99 11.13
CA SER A 341 -17.51 -7.13 11.19
C SER A 341 -18.17 -7.47 9.87
N SER A 342 -17.89 -6.72 8.79
CA SER A 342 -18.45 -7.02 7.47
C SER A 342 -18.11 -8.45 7.05
N GLN A 343 -19.07 -9.09 6.36
CA GLN A 343 -18.92 -10.45 5.88
C GLN A 343 -18.82 -10.47 4.36
N PHE A 344 -17.86 -11.20 3.85
CA PHE A 344 -17.63 -11.38 2.42
C PHE A 344 -17.90 -12.82 1.99
N PRO A 345 -18.36 -13.06 0.74
CA PRO A 345 -18.63 -14.41 0.22
C PRO A 345 -17.45 -15.38 0.30
N SER A 346 -16.22 -14.88 0.26
CA SER A 346 -14.99 -15.68 0.45
C SER A 346 -14.81 -16.23 1.87
N GLY A 347 -15.60 -15.74 2.83
CA GLY A 347 -15.42 -16.01 4.26
C GLY A 347 -14.45 -15.07 4.96
N LEU A 348 -13.94 -14.05 4.27
CA LEU A 348 -13.20 -12.96 4.89
C LEU A 348 -14.14 -12.09 5.74
N GLU A 349 -13.61 -11.59 6.85
CA GLU A 349 -14.23 -10.54 7.65
C GLU A 349 -13.64 -9.17 7.23
N GLY A 350 -14.37 -8.09 7.54
CA GLY A 350 -13.91 -6.72 7.24
C GLY A 350 -12.52 -6.40 7.77
N ASP A 351 -12.18 -6.88 8.99
CA ASP A 351 -10.83 -6.75 9.56
C ASP A 351 -9.73 -7.29 8.61
N GLN A 352 -9.95 -8.45 8.02
CA GLN A 352 -9.02 -9.05 7.05
C GLN A 352 -9.09 -8.37 5.69
N TYR A 353 -10.30 -7.99 5.27
CA TYR A 353 -10.52 -7.45 3.93
C TYR A 353 -9.91 -6.06 3.78
N HIS A 354 -9.92 -5.21 4.81
CA HIS A 354 -9.22 -3.92 4.79
C HIS A 354 -7.72 -4.06 4.43
N SER A 355 -7.04 -5.07 4.99
CA SER A 355 -5.63 -5.32 4.69
C SER A 355 -5.38 -5.93 3.30
N LEU A 356 -6.37 -6.61 2.72
CA LEU A 356 -6.26 -7.33 1.45
C LEU A 356 -6.88 -6.57 0.27
N PHE A 357 -7.76 -5.60 0.52
CA PHE A 357 -8.61 -5.00 -0.49
C PHE A 357 -7.80 -4.43 -1.67
N GLY A 358 -6.82 -3.56 -1.42
CA GLY A 358 -6.03 -3.00 -2.51
C GLY A 358 -5.27 -4.05 -3.32
N THR A 359 -4.68 -5.06 -2.66
CA THR A 359 -3.96 -6.14 -3.37
C THR A 359 -4.90 -6.98 -4.23
N LEU A 360 -6.09 -7.32 -3.72
CA LEU A 360 -7.10 -8.09 -4.46
C LEU A 360 -7.73 -7.27 -5.59
N TYR A 361 -7.92 -5.97 -5.38
CA TYR A 361 -8.38 -5.03 -6.40
C TYR A 361 -7.34 -4.88 -7.52
N ALA A 362 -6.06 -4.68 -7.17
CA ALA A 362 -4.96 -4.68 -8.13
C ALA A 362 -4.95 -5.98 -8.97
N GLN A 363 -5.21 -7.13 -8.34
CA GLN A 363 -5.31 -8.40 -9.05
C GLN A 363 -6.48 -8.44 -10.05
N ALA A 364 -7.63 -7.85 -9.70
CA ALA A 364 -8.77 -7.77 -10.63
C ALA A 364 -8.43 -6.94 -11.87
N LEU A 365 -7.69 -5.84 -11.70
CA LEU A 365 -7.23 -5.02 -12.84
C LEU A 365 -6.12 -5.72 -13.65
N MET A 366 -5.24 -6.48 -13.03
CA MET A 366 -4.28 -7.31 -13.77
C MET A 366 -4.98 -8.38 -14.60
N ASP A 367 -6.04 -9.00 -14.08
CA ASP A 367 -6.88 -9.93 -14.84
C ASP A 367 -7.56 -9.21 -16.04
N ALA A 368 -7.92 -7.94 -15.91
CA ALA A 368 -8.47 -7.12 -17.01
C ALA A 368 -7.42 -6.76 -18.06
N LEU A 369 -6.22 -6.34 -17.62
CA LEU A 369 -5.10 -5.96 -18.49
C LEU A 369 -4.53 -7.16 -19.27
N GLY A 370 -4.60 -8.37 -18.69
CA GLY A 370 -4.09 -9.59 -19.33
C GLY A 370 -2.58 -9.52 -19.57
N GLU A 371 -2.15 -9.56 -20.82
CA GLU A 371 -0.74 -9.48 -21.22
C GLU A 371 -0.23 -8.02 -21.37
N ASN A 372 -1.12 -7.02 -21.26
CA ASN A 372 -0.73 -5.62 -21.37
C ASN A 372 0.07 -5.21 -20.12
N LYS A 373 1.27 -4.70 -20.35
CA LYS A 373 2.13 -4.24 -19.26
C LYS A 373 1.77 -2.82 -18.85
N THR A 374 1.75 -2.57 -17.55
CA THR A 374 1.49 -1.26 -16.93
C THR A 374 2.41 -1.02 -15.76
N LEU A 375 2.48 0.21 -15.28
CA LEU A 375 2.73 0.57 -13.89
C LEU A 375 1.64 1.57 -13.54
N SER A 376 0.71 1.13 -12.73
CA SER A 376 -0.48 1.87 -12.30
C SER A 376 -0.32 2.37 -10.87
N GLU A 377 -1.25 3.18 -10.37
CA GLU A 377 -1.17 3.77 -9.03
C GLU A 377 -2.23 3.18 -8.11
N ILE A 378 -1.90 3.05 -6.83
CA ILE A 378 -2.80 2.55 -5.80
C ILE A 378 -2.39 3.10 -4.43
N PRO A 379 -3.32 3.45 -3.51
CA PRO A 379 -2.92 3.94 -2.19
C PRO A 379 -2.54 2.81 -1.24
N GLN A 380 -3.09 1.59 -1.43
CA GLN A 380 -2.92 0.47 -0.53
C GLN A 380 -2.47 -0.80 -1.26
N LEU A 381 -1.34 -1.35 -0.81
CA LEU A 381 -0.89 -2.72 -1.07
C LEU A 381 -0.42 -3.33 0.24
N GLY A 382 -0.75 -4.59 0.45
CA GLY A 382 -0.38 -5.32 1.66
C GLY A 382 0.93 -6.10 1.53
N ALA A 383 1.06 -7.14 2.34
CA ALA A 383 2.18 -8.07 2.28
C ALA A 383 2.22 -8.84 0.95
N LEU A 384 3.43 -9.21 0.51
CA LEU A 384 3.67 -10.02 -0.69
C LEU A 384 3.21 -9.36 -2.00
N ALA A 385 3.18 -8.03 -2.04
CA ALA A 385 2.70 -7.26 -3.20
C ALA A 385 3.77 -7.01 -4.27
N ALA A 386 5.00 -7.46 -4.11
CA ALA A 386 6.09 -7.23 -5.07
C ALA A 386 5.76 -7.58 -6.53
N PRO A 387 4.98 -8.64 -6.87
CA PRO A 387 4.64 -8.97 -8.25
C PRO A 387 3.68 -8.01 -8.94
N TYR A 388 2.99 -7.17 -8.18
CA TYR A 388 1.97 -6.29 -8.73
C TYR A 388 2.60 -5.03 -9.35
N PRO A 389 2.30 -4.70 -10.62
CA PRO A 389 2.85 -3.53 -11.30
C PRO A 389 2.10 -2.26 -10.86
N PHE A 390 2.12 -1.98 -9.57
CA PHE A 390 1.48 -0.82 -8.97
C PHE A 390 2.47 -0.07 -8.07
N VAL A 391 2.47 1.25 -8.19
CA VAL A 391 3.21 2.14 -7.31
C VAL A 391 2.24 2.72 -6.28
N LEU A 392 2.65 2.70 -5.02
CA LEU A 392 1.90 3.37 -3.96
C LEU A 392 1.98 4.88 -4.16
N TYR A 393 0.89 5.57 -3.94
CA TYR A 393 0.82 7.01 -3.78
C TYR A 393 0.12 7.37 -2.45
N SER A 394 0.21 8.60 -2.05
CA SER A 394 -0.54 9.13 -0.91
C SER A 394 -0.76 10.62 -1.04
N ASP A 395 -1.84 11.11 -0.47
CA ASP A 395 -2.19 12.54 -0.46
C ASP A 395 -1.36 13.37 0.55
N LEU A 396 -0.27 12.81 1.06
CA LEU A 396 0.63 13.49 1.98
C LEU A 396 1.62 14.39 1.24
N TYR A 397 1.77 15.62 1.71
CA TYR A 397 2.55 16.66 1.02
C TYR A 397 3.73 17.18 1.84
N ASP A 398 3.97 16.66 3.04
CA ASP A 398 5.18 16.99 3.80
C ASP A 398 6.41 16.36 3.16
N HIS A 399 7.36 17.19 2.79
CA HIS A 399 8.55 16.77 2.05
C HIS A 399 9.43 15.77 2.83
N LYS A 400 9.50 15.94 4.15
CA LYS A 400 10.27 15.04 5.02
C LYS A 400 9.61 13.67 5.14
N ASP A 401 8.28 13.62 5.19
CA ASP A 401 7.52 12.38 5.22
C ASP A 401 7.67 11.61 3.90
N PHE A 402 7.73 12.31 2.76
CA PHE A 402 7.98 11.69 1.46
C PHE A 402 9.32 10.94 1.42
N ILE A 403 10.42 11.58 1.86
CA ILE A 403 11.74 10.95 1.86
C ILE A 403 11.75 9.68 2.74
N ARG A 404 11.14 9.76 3.92
CA ARG A 404 11.02 8.60 4.83
C ARG A 404 10.18 7.49 4.24
N GLY A 405 9.05 7.84 3.61
CA GLY A 405 8.16 6.90 2.94
C GLY A 405 8.85 6.11 1.84
N VAL A 406 9.61 6.76 0.96
CA VAL A 406 10.39 6.08 -0.11
C VAL A 406 11.34 5.03 0.46
N VAL A 407 12.07 5.36 1.54
CA VAL A 407 13.06 4.45 2.12
C VAL A 407 12.38 3.28 2.84
N ASN A 408 11.35 3.54 3.67
CA ASN A 408 10.66 2.48 4.43
C ASN A 408 9.87 1.53 3.53
N SER A 409 9.18 2.06 2.51
CA SER A 409 8.46 1.22 1.56
C SER A 409 9.41 0.26 0.82
N GLY A 410 10.60 0.73 0.44
CA GLY A 410 11.65 -0.10 -0.15
C GLY A 410 12.10 -1.24 0.76
N PHE A 411 12.22 -1.04 2.07
CA PHE A 411 12.51 -2.12 3.03
C PHE A 411 11.39 -3.15 3.16
N SER A 412 10.18 -2.83 2.71
CA SER A 412 9.03 -3.74 2.74
C SER A 412 8.69 -4.32 1.37
N GLY A 413 9.55 -4.13 0.37
CA GLY A 413 9.34 -4.62 -0.99
C GLY A 413 8.24 -3.89 -1.76
N LEU A 414 7.90 -2.67 -1.36
CA LEU A 414 6.91 -1.82 -2.00
C LEU A 414 7.58 -0.69 -2.78
N LEU A 415 6.94 -0.30 -3.89
CA LEU A 415 7.26 0.91 -4.63
C LEU A 415 6.36 2.03 -4.13
N TRP A 416 6.93 3.21 -3.91
CA TRP A 416 6.14 4.39 -3.56
C TRP A 416 6.69 5.61 -4.30
N THR A 417 5.78 6.49 -4.76
CA THR A 417 6.11 7.76 -5.35
C THR A 417 5.41 8.89 -4.62
N PRO A 418 6.15 9.94 -4.20
CA PRO A 418 5.50 11.17 -3.75
C PRO A 418 4.78 11.82 -4.93
N GLU A 419 3.64 12.43 -4.67
CA GLU A 419 2.98 13.27 -5.65
C GLU A 419 3.52 14.70 -5.63
N PHE A 420 3.67 15.32 -6.81
CA PHE A 420 3.73 16.77 -6.89
C PHE A 420 2.33 17.31 -7.15
N ARG A 421 1.82 18.08 -6.21
CA ARG A 421 0.46 18.64 -6.29
C ARG A 421 0.49 20.16 -6.40
N GLN A 422 1.17 20.82 -5.48
CA GLN A 422 1.33 22.27 -5.42
C GLN A 422 2.59 22.64 -4.64
N ALA A 423 3.00 23.90 -4.76
CA ALA A 423 4.04 24.48 -3.94
C ALA A 423 3.72 25.97 -3.72
N ASP A 424 4.11 26.50 -2.56
CA ASP A 424 3.89 27.90 -2.22
C ASP A 424 5.00 28.81 -2.78
N THR A 425 6.16 28.23 -3.08
CA THR A 425 7.32 28.96 -3.60
C THR A 425 7.96 28.23 -4.78
N LYS A 426 8.68 28.97 -5.62
CA LYS A 426 9.45 28.41 -6.73
C LYS A 426 10.50 27.39 -6.24
N GLU A 427 11.19 27.67 -5.14
CA GLU A 427 12.17 26.75 -4.58
C GLU A 427 11.51 25.44 -4.13
N GLU A 428 10.40 25.50 -3.42
CA GLU A 428 9.65 24.32 -3.02
C GLU A 428 9.18 23.51 -4.23
N CYS A 429 8.64 24.17 -5.25
CA CYS A 429 8.26 23.53 -6.52
C CYS A 429 9.43 22.73 -7.10
N ILE A 430 10.62 23.35 -7.22
CA ILE A 430 11.82 22.70 -7.74
C ILE A 430 12.21 21.49 -6.86
N ARG A 431 12.20 21.63 -5.53
CA ARG A 431 12.57 20.54 -4.61
C ARG A 431 11.60 19.37 -4.68
N ARG A 432 10.30 19.62 -4.73
CA ARG A 432 9.29 18.56 -4.90
C ARG A 432 9.41 17.88 -6.25
N MET A 433 9.62 18.63 -7.33
CA MET A 433 9.88 18.07 -8.66
C MET A 433 11.14 17.17 -8.67
N GLN A 434 12.22 17.58 -8.00
CA GLN A 434 13.41 16.75 -7.84
C GLN A 434 13.09 15.42 -7.13
N CYS A 435 12.24 15.43 -6.11
CA CYS A 435 11.85 14.20 -5.41
C CYS A 435 11.09 13.23 -6.32
N ILE A 436 10.10 13.71 -7.06
CA ILE A 436 9.30 12.83 -7.92
C ILE A 436 10.10 12.34 -9.14
N ILE A 437 11.01 13.13 -9.68
CA ILE A 437 11.89 12.73 -10.79
C ILE A 437 12.83 11.58 -10.38
N PHE A 438 13.28 11.54 -9.13
CA PHE A 438 14.14 10.49 -8.59
C PHE A 438 13.37 9.38 -7.83
N SER A 439 12.05 9.37 -7.87
CA SER A 439 11.23 8.27 -7.38
C SER A 439 10.92 7.26 -8.50
N THR A 440 10.13 6.24 -8.19
CA THR A 440 9.79 5.17 -9.15
C THR A 440 9.02 5.68 -10.36
N GLN A 441 8.14 6.69 -10.18
CA GLN A 441 7.35 7.32 -11.22
C GLN A 441 7.34 8.82 -10.98
N CYS A 442 7.44 9.61 -12.04
CA CYS A 442 7.32 11.07 -11.93
C CYS A 442 5.85 11.45 -11.94
N LEU A 443 5.22 11.54 -10.76
CA LEU A 443 3.79 11.79 -10.62
C LEU A 443 3.46 13.25 -10.32
N VAL A 444 2.83 13.93 -11.28
CA VAL A 444 2.21 15.25 -11.09
C VAL A 444 0.71 15.08 -10.98
N ASN A 445 0.14 15.41 -9.82
CA ASN A 445 -1.29 15.30 -9.57
C ASN A 445 -1.95 16.68 -9.47
N ALA A 446 -2.45 17.17 -10.60
CA ALA A 446 -3.11 18.47 -10.69
C ALA A 446 -4.65 18.37 -10.61
N TRP A 447 -5.19 17.32 -10.01
CA TRP A 447 -6.62 17.01 -10.04
C TRP A 447 -7.55 18.13 -9.54
N TYR A 448 -7.08 19.00 -8.67
CA TYR A 448 -7.86 20.13 -8.13
C TYR A 448 -7.33 21.50 -8.60
N TYR A 449 -6.34 21.54 -9.51
CA TYR A 449 -5.75 22.77 -10.02
C TYR A 449 -6.11 22.97 -11.49
N ASP A 450 -6.90 24.01 -11.77
CA ASP A 450 -7.29 24.38 -13.14
C ASP A 450 -6.14 25.11 -13.84
N GLY A 451 -5.15 24.34 -14.30
CA GLY A 451 -3.94 24.87 -14.95
C GLY A 451 -2.74 23.94 -14.82
N ILE A 452 -1.56 24.48 -15.09
CA ILE A 452 -0.29 23.80 -14.95
C ILE A 452 0.37 24.25 -13.62
N PRO A 453 0.59 23.36 -12.63
CA PRO A 453 1.01 23.77 -11.28
C PRO A 453 2.29 24.61 -11.23
N TRP A 454 3.24 24.36 -12.13
CA TRP A 454 4.48 25.14 -12.19
C TRP A 454 4.35 26.47 -12.96
N GLY A 455 3.28 26.69 -13.73
CA GLY A 455 3.07 27.89 -14.53
C GLY A 455 2.95 29.18 -13.71
N ILE A 456 2.63 29.07 -12.43
CA ILE A 456 2.52 30.24 -11.52
C ILE A 456 3.89 30.86 -11.16
N PHE A 457 4.99 30.18 -11.46
CA PHE A 457 6.35 30.58 -11.04
C PHE A 457 7.24 31.06 -12.19
N ASP A 458 6.76 31.26 -13.39
CA ASP A 458 7.58 31.59 -14.56
C ASP A 458 8.80 30.65 -14.74
N CYS A 459 8.59 29.34 -14.58
CA CYS A 459 9.64 28.32 -14.70
C CYS A 459 9.30 27.22 -15.70
#